data_d8d00808e40690fdff69585cac65302d
#
_entry.id   d8d00808e40690fdff69585cac65302d
#
_cell.length_a   1.000
_cell.length_b   1.000
_cell.length_c   1.000
_cell.angle_alpha   90.00
_cell.angle_beta   90.00
_cell.angle_gamma   90.00
#
_symmetry.space_group_name_H-M   'P 1'
#
loop_
_entity.id
_entity.type
_entity.pdbx_description
1 polymer ?
#
loop_
_entity_poly.entity_id
_entity_poly.type
_entity_poly.pdbx_seq_one_letter_code
_entity_poly.pdbx_strand_id
1 'polypeptide(L)'
;MSLAILTALLVQSMPAPAAAQWETVGTPHDGIAFAVDPASIARTGDRVTFRMRSLRDAPDEQGIKTAVIGYEMNCRARTAAMTAIDLYKADGSFDHAIPGASFDDDPQPVSNDPVQVAVMTRVCQAPAAAAAH
;
A
#
# COMPACT_ATOMS: atom_id res chain seq x y z
N MET A 1 6.00 -45.96 41.33
CA MET A 1 5.09 -44.85 40.99
C MET A 1 5.81 -43.95 40.00
N SER A 2 5.47 -44.07 38.72
CA SER A 2 6.04 -43.24 37.67
C SER A 2 5.16 -42.01 37.50
N LEU A 3 5.68 -40.83 37.83
CA LEU A 3 5.04 -39.58 37.52
C LEU A 3 5.34 -39.28 36.05
N ALA A 4 4.33 -39.47 35.18
CA ALA A 4 4.41 -38.99 33.82
C ALA A 4 4.18 -37.47 33.82
N ILE A 5 5.26 -36.72 33.62
CA ILE A 5 5.17 -35.29 33.41
C ILE A 5 4.72 -35.09 31.95
N LEU A 6 3.43 -34.83 31.76
CA LEU A 6 2.92 -34.37 30.49
C LEU A 6 3.41 -32.94 30.30
N THR A 7 4.48 -32.74 29.54
CA THR A 7 4.86 -31.45 29.04
C THR A 7 3.89 -31.07 27.90
N ALA A 8 2.89 -30.28 28.22
CA ALA A 8 2.05 -29.68 27.21
C ALA A 8 2.91 -28.70 26.41
N LEU A 9 3.25 -29.05 25.18
CA LEU A 9 3.81 -28.10 24.22
C LEU A 9 2.71 -27.07 23.89
N LEU A 10 2.82 -25.91 24.49
CA LEU A 10 2.06 -24.74 24.06
C LEU A 10 2.58 -24.32 22.68
N VAL A 11 1.91 -24.79 21.63
CA VAL A 11 2.13 -24.26 20.29
C VAL A 11 1.55 -22.85 20.30
N GLN A 12 2.43 -21.87 20.46
CA GLN A 12 2.03 -20.48 20.24
C GLN A 12 1.83 -20.29 18.75
N SER A 13 0.57 -20.27 18.31
CA SER A 13 0.26 -19.85 16.95
C SER A 13 0.57 -18.36 16.84
N MET A 14 1.54 -18.01 15.98
CA MET A 14 1.77 -16.61 15.62
C MET A 14 0.49 -16.08 14.95
N PRO A 15 -0.02 -14.91 15.36
CA PRO A 15 -1.12 -14.30 14.64
C PRO A 15 -0.69 -14.12 13.19
N ALA A 16 -1.53 -14.54 12.24
CA ALA A 16 -1.33 -14.24 10.83
C ALA A 16 -1.16 -12.73 10.67
N PRO A 17 -0.22 -12.25 9.81
CA PRO A 17 -0.14 -10.82 9.52
C PRO A 17 -1.53 -10.35 9.10
N ALA A 18 -2.00 -9.27 9.72
CA ALA A 18 -3.30 -8.70 9.40
C ALA A 18 -3.33 -8.41 7.90
N ALA A 19 -4.38 -8.90 7.22
CA ALA A 19 -4.62 -8.55 5.83
C ALA A 19 -4.67 -7.02 5.73
N ALA A 20 -4.05 -6.45 4.69
CA ALA A 20 -4.10 -5.03 4.45
C ALA A 20 -5.55 -4.55 4.43
N GLN A 21 -5.86 -3.56 5.25
CA GLN A 21 -7.19 -2.94 5.28
C GLN A 21 -7.14 -1.71 4.37
N TRP A 22 -7.73 -1.85 3.21
CA TRP A 22 -7.74 -0.79 2.21
C TRP A 22 -8.81 0.25 2.55
N GLU A 23 -8.36 1.49 2.69
CA GLU A 23 -9.24 2.64 2.89
C GLU A 23 -9.44 3.35 1.55
N THR A 24 -10.66 3.39 1.07
CA THR A 24 -11.00 4.06 -0.19
C THR A 24 -10.71 5.56 -0.08
N VAL A 25 -10.03 6.10 -1.08
CA VAL A 25 -9.74 7.53 -1.20
C VAL A 25 -10.31 8.07 -2.49
N GLY A 26 -10.95 9.23 -2.41
CA GLY A 26 -11.59 9.86 -3.56
C GLY A 26 -12.81 9.09 -4.08
N THR A 27 -13.32 9.54 -5.20
CA THR A 27 -14.45 8.91 -5.90
C THR A 27 -13.91 8.04 -7.03
N PRO A 28 -14.47 6.82 -7.24
CA PRO A 28 -14.08 6.02 -8.40
C PRO A 28 -14.21 6.80 -9.70
N HIS A 29 -13.23 6.66 -10.58
CA HIS A 29 -13.16 7.35 -11.85
C HIS A 29 -12.79 6.38 -12.96
N ASP A 30 -13.51 6.42 -14.07
CA ASP A 30 -13.30 5.53 -15.22
C ASP A 30 -13.29 4.03 -14.86
N GLY A 31 -14.13 3.62 -13.90
CA GLY A 31 -14.21 2.24 -13.46
C GLY A 31 -13.03 1.80 -12.59
N ILE A 32 -12.25 2.74 -12.06
CA ILE A 32 -11.11 2.45 -11.18
C ILE A 32 -11.34 3.10 -9.81
N ALA A 33 -11.32 2.27 -8.77
CA ALA A 33 -11.35 2.73 -7.38
C ALA A 33 -9.94 2.72 -6.78
N PHE A 34 -9.62 3.74 -6.01
CA PHE A 34 -8.33 3.89 -5.36
C PHE A 34 -8.48 3.77 -3.85
N ALA A 35 -7.51 3.12 -3.23
CA ALA A 35 -7.47 2.95 -1.78
C ALA A 35 -6.03 3.02 -1.27
N VAL A 36 -5.87 3.43 -0.03
CA VAL A 36 -4.58 3.47 0.67
C VAL A 36 -4.61 2.45 1.79
N ASP A 37 -3.49 1.79 2.03
CA ASP A 37 -3.30 0.94 3.20
C ASP A 37 -2.78 1.82 4.36
N PRO A 38 -3.63 2.17 5.35
CA PRO A 38 -3.21 3.06 6.43
C PRO A 38 -2.05 2.51 7.24
N ALA A 39 -1.96 1.18 7.39
CA ALA A 39 -0.89 0.53 8.14
C ALA A 39 0.47 0.67 7.43
N SER A 40 0.48 0.93 6.13
CA SER A 40 1.71 1.12 5.35
C SER A 40 2.26 2.54 5.41
N ILE A 41 1.48 3.50 5.91
CA ILE A 41 1.89 4.91 5.93
C ILE A 41 3.02 5.08 6.95
N ALA A 42 4.18 5.48 6.46
CA ALA A 42 5.35 5.77 7.28
C ALA A 42 5.89 7.15 6.92
N ARG A 43 5.84 8.07 7.88
CA ARG A 43 6.25 9.45 7.66
C ARG A 43 7.52 9.77 8.43
N THR A 44 8.49 10.36 7.72
CA THR A 44 9.73 10.89 8.31
C THR A 44 9.91 12.32 7.81
N GLY A 45 9.63 13.31 8.68
CA GLY A 45 9.64 14.70 8.27
C GLY A 45 8.62 14.99 7.16
N ASP A 46 9.07 15.54 6.04
CA ASP A 46 8.22 15.83 4.88
C ASP A 46 8.02 14.64 3.94
N ARG A 47 8.78 13.56 4.16
CA ARG A 47 8.71 12.34 3.34
C ARG A 47 7.72 11.36 3.92
N VAL A 48 6.88 10.79 3.07
CA VAL A 48 5.97 9.72 3.43
C VAL A 48 6.05 8.60 2.41
N THR A 49 6.13 7.36 2.89
CA THR A 49 6.01 6.16 2.07
C THR A 49 4.71 5.45 2.40
N PHE A 50 4.08 4.87 1.40
CA PHE A 50 2.80 4.18 1.58
C PHE A 50 2.51 3.26 0.39
N ARG A 51 1.52 2.39 0.56
CA ARG A 51 0.99 1.56 -0.52
C ARG A 51 -0.42 2.00 -0.88
N MET A 52 -0.66 2.06 -2.18
CA MET A 52 -1.96 2.36 -2.75
C MET A 52 -2.41 1.20 -3.64
N ARG A 53 -3.71 0.96 -3.67
CA ARG A 53 -4.31 -0.02 -4.56
C ARG A 53 -5.18 0.69 -5.58
N SER A 54 -5.03 0.31 -6.84
CA SER A 54 -6.02 0.59 -7.87
C SER A 54 -6.81 -0.69 -8.17
N LEU A 55 -8.11 -0.61 -8.11
CA LEU A 55 -9.03 -1.73 -8.37
C LEU A 55 -9.94 -1.37 -9.53
N ARG A 56 -9.86 -2.14 -10.61
CA ARG A 56 -10.70 -1.95 -11.79
C ARG A 56 -12.02 -2.71 -11.62
N ASP A 57 -13.10 -2.18 -12.20
CA ASP A 57 -14.39 -2.87 -12.26
C ASP A 57 -14.30 -4.18 -13.06
N ALA A 58 -13.53 -4.14 -14.14
CA ALA A 58 -13.29 -5.29 -15.01
C ALA A 58 -11.79 -5.42 -15.29
N PRO A 59 -11.30 -6.65 -15.51
CA PRO A 59 -9.89 -6.85 -15.88
C PRO A 59 -9.56 -6.11 -17.17
N ASP A 60 -8.29 -5.70 -17.31
CA ASP A 60 -7.79 -5.17 -18.57
C ASP A 60 -7.55 -6.30 -19.59
N GLU A 61 -7.01 -5.96 -20.76
CA GLU A 61 -6.75 -6.91 -21.85
C GLU A 61 -5.78 -8.04 -21.45
N GLN A 62 -4.94 -7.81 -20.44
CA GLN A 62 -4.00 -8.79 -19.91
C GLN A 62 -4.55 -9.59 -18.74
N GLY A 63 -5.80 -9.36 -18.35
CA GLY A 63 -6.45 -10.00 -17.22
C GLY A 63 -6.12 -9.38 -15.87
N ILE A 64 -5.45 -8.24 -15.82
CA ILE A 64 -5.09 -7.54 -14.59
C ILE A 64 -6.28 -6.74 -14.08
N LYS A 65 -6.63 -6.95 -12.82
CA LYS A 65 -7.72 -6.23 -12.15
C LYS A 65 -7.24 -5.33 -11.05
N THR A 66 -6.17 -5.70 -10.36
CA THR A 66 -5.67 -4.98 -9.19
C THR A 66 -4.19 -4.66 -9.36
N ALA A 67 -3.81 -3.43 -9.04
CA ALA A 67 -2.43 -3.03 -8.87
C ALA A 67 -2.20 -2.50 -7.45
N VAL A 68 -1.14 -2.99 -6.80
CA VAL A 68 -0.66 -2.46 -5.53
C VAL A 68 0.63 -1.70 -5.80
N ILE A 69 0.61 -0.42 -5.51
CA ILE A 69 1.65 0.51 -5.91
C ILE A 69 2.31 1.09 -4.65
N GLY A 70 3.62 0.94 -4.55
CA GLY A 70 4.42 1.64 -3.55
C GLY A 70 4.73 3.06 -4.01
N TYR A 71 4.54 4.03 -3.13
CA TYR A 71 4.85 5.43 -3.37
C TYR A 71 5.76 6.01 -2.30
N GLU A 72 6.58 6.95 -2.73
CA GLU A 72 7.28 7.89 -1.87
C GLU A 72 6.83 9.30 -2.25
N MET A 73 6.33 10.04 -1.27
CA MET A 73 5.78 11.38 -1.49
C MET A 73 6.47 12.38 -0.59
N ASN A 74 6.74 13.58 -1.11
CA ASN A 74 7.17 14.72 -0.32
C ASN A 74 5.98 15.66 -0.12
N CYS A 75 5.52 15.77 1.12
CA CYS A 75 4.33 16.57 1.44
C CYS A 75 4.56 18.07 1.26
N ARG A 76 5.78 18.53 1.51
CA ARG A 76 6.12 19.95 1.38
C ARG A 76 6.34 20.35 -0.07
N ALA A 77 7.11 19.58 -0.80
CA ALA A 77 7.41 19.84 -2.21
C ALA A 77 6.25 19.47 -3.13
N ARG A 78 5.26 18.70 -2.66
CA ARG A 78 4.12 18.18 -3.42
C ARG A 78 4.57 17.36 -4.63
N THR A 79 5.48 16.43 -4.39
CA THR A 79 6.01 15.51 -5.40
C THR A 79 5.81 14.07 -4.96
N ALA A 80 5.74 13.16 -5.92
CA ALA A 80 5.60 11.73 -5.67
C ALA A 80 6.38 10.92 -6.69
N ALA A 81 6.88 9.77 -6.26
CA ALA A 81 7.53 8.79 -7.11
C ALA A 81 6.99 7.39 -6.78
N MET A 82 6.77 6.59 -7.83
CA MET A 82 6.45 5.18 -7.65
C MET A 82 7.71 4.39 -7.34
N THR A 83 7.65 3.49 -6.37
CA THR A 83 8.79 2.67 -5.96
C THR A 83 8.64 1.20 -6.34
N ALA A 84 7.42 0.72 -6.50
CA ALA A 84 7.14 -0.66 -6.91
C ALA A 84 5.70 -0.78 -7.39
N ILE A 85 5.43 -1.74 -8.26
CA ILE A 85 4.06 -2.12 -8.65
C ILE A 85 3.96 -3.64 -8.64
N ASP A 86 2.96 -4.16 -7.91
CA ASP A 86 2.57 -5.56 -7.95
C ASP A 86 1.22 -5.69 -8.65
N LEU A 87 1.13 -6.55 -9.64
CA LEU A 87 -0.06 -6.75 -10.46
C LEU A 87 -0.74 -8.07 -10.14
N TYR A 88 -2.07 -8.03 -10.03
CA TYR A 88 -2.91 -9.17 -9.67
C TYR A 88 -4.03 -9.37 -10.68
N LYS A 89 -4.34 -10.64 -10.93
CA LYS A 89 -5.44 -11.05 -11.82
C LYS A 89 -6.80 -10.90 -11.15
N ALA A 90 -7.86 -11.10 -11.92
CA ALA A 90 -9.23 -10.99 -11.44
C ALA A 90 -9.56 -11.97 -10.31
N ASP A 91 -8.92 -13.14 -10.27
CA ASP A 91 -9.10 -14.15 -9.20
C ASP A 91 -8.30 -13.81 -7.93
N GLY A 92 -7.56 -12.71 -7.90
CA GLY A 92 -6.72 -12.30 -6.79
C GLY A 92 -5.31 -12.90 -6.81
N SER A 93 -4.99 -13.76 -7.79
CA SER A 93 -3.65 -14.33 -7.89
C SER A 93 -2.63 -13.30 -8.37
N PHE A 94 -1.43 -13.39 -7.82
CA PHE A 94 -0.31 -12.55 -8.24
C PHE A 94 0.10 -12.89 -9.68
N ASP A 95 0.24 -11.87 -10.53
CA ASP A 95 0.69 -12.03 -11.90
C ASP A 95 2.19 -11.75 -12.01
N HIS A 96 2.60 -10.51 -11.81
CA HIS A 96 4.01 -10.14 -11.80
C HIS A 96 4.23 -8.80 -11.10
N ALA A 97 5.49 -8.54 -10.74
CA ALA A 97 5.92 -7.27 -10.20
C ALA A 97 6.68 -6.47 -11.27
N ILE A 98 6.48 -5.16 -11.26
CA ILE A 98 7.32 -4.24 -12.04
C ILE A 98 8.33 -3.64 -11.05
N PRO A 99 9.62 -3.93 -11.21
CA PRO A 99 10.64 -3.47 -10.28
C PRO A 99 10.84 -1.96 -10.34
N GLY A 100 11.20 -1.36 -9.22
CA GLY A 100 11.41 0.09 -9.10
C GLY A 100 12.44 0.66 -10.06
N ALA A 101 13.47 -0.12 -10.42
CA ALA A 101 14.48 0.28 -11.41
C ALA A 101 13.92 0.53 -12.82
N SER A 102 12.70 0.06 -13.11
CA SER A 102 12.01 0.29 -14.39
C SER A 102 11.28 1.63 -14.45
N PHE A 103 11.19 2.34 -13.32
CA PHE A 103 10.53 3.64 -13.25
C PHE A 103 11.53 4.77 -13.38
N ASP A 104 11.04 5.91 -13.87
CA ASP A 104 11.76 7.15 -13.73
C ASP A 104 11.82 7.51 -12.24
N ASP A 105 13.03 7.53 -11.67
CA ASP A 105 13.25 7.78 -10.26
C ASP A 105 13.02 9.26 -9.88
N ASP A 106 12.83 10.14 -10.86
CA ASP A 106 12.60 11.55 -10.61
C ASP A 106 11.20 11.79 -10.05
N PRO A 107 11.07 12.38 -8.84
CA PRO A 107 9.76 12.72 -8.31
C PRO A 107 9.00 13.66 -9.23
N GLN A 108 7.74 13.33 -9.50
CA GLN A 108 6.87 14.13 -10.34
C GLN A 108 5.94 14.99 -9.48
N PRO A 109 5.58 16.21 -9.92
CA PRO A 109 4.60 17.00 -9.21
C PRO A 109 3.27 16.25 -9.05
N VAL A 110 2.69 16.32 -7.86
CA VAL A 110 1.34 15.82 -7.62
C VAL A 110 0.37 16.69 -8.41
N SER A 111 -0.43 16.06 -9.28
CA SER A 111 -1.37 16.78 -10.13
C SER A 111 -2.58 17.26 -9.32
N ASN A 112 -3.40 18.12 -9.94
CA ASN A 112 -4.67 18.57 -9.37
C ASN A 112 -5.81 17.55 -9.57
N ASP A 113 -5.51 16.36 -10.04
CA ASP A 113 -6.49 15.28 -10.13
C ASP A 113 -7.10 15.01 -8.75
N PRO A 114 -8.45 14.95 -8.65
CA PRO A 114 -9.12 14.79 -7.35
C PRO A 114 -8.65 13.57 -6.56
N VAL A 115 -8.31 12.46 -7.23
CA VAL A 115 -7.82 11.25 -6.56
C VAL A 115 -6.42 11.50 -5.99
N GLN A 116 -5.52 12.10 -6.76
CA GLN A 116 -4.17 12.41 -6.28
C GLN A 116 -4.20 13.39 -5.11
N VAL A 117 -5.05 14.39 -5.17
CA VAL A 117 -5.25 15.34 -4.06
C VAL A 117 -5.78 14.62 -2.83
N ALA A 118 -6.76 13.72 -2.99
CA ALA A 118 -7.31 12.94 -1.87
C ALA A 118 -6.26 12.01 -1.23
N VAL A 119 -5.45 11.34 -2.04
CA VAL A 119 -4.35 10.51 -1.55
C VAL A 119 -3.35 11.34 -0.77
N MET A 120 -2.89 12.45 -1.33
CA MET A 120 -1.94 13.34 -0.68
C MET A 120 -2.48 13.89 0.65
N THR A 121 -3.73 14.32 0.67
CA THR A 121 -4.38 14.81 1.87
C THR A 121 -4.38 13.72 2.95
N ARG A 122 -4.72 12.50 2.58
CA ARG A 122 -4.78 11.38 3.54
C ARG A 122 -3.41 11.03 4.12
N VAL A 123 -2.39 10.86 3.28
CA VAL A 123 -1.08 10.39 3.75
C VAL A 123 -0.27 11.49 4.41
N CYS A 124 -0.43 12.74 4.00
CA CYS A 124 0.27 13.88 4.58
C CYS A 124 -0.34 14.37 5.90
N GLN A 125 -1.55 13.93 6.24
CA GLN A 125 -2.16 14.14 7.57
C GLN A 125 -1.65 13.16 8.63
N ALA A 126 -1.04 12.06 8.21
CA ALA A 126 -0.48 11.12 9.16
C ALA A 126 0.58 11.84 10.02
N PRO A 127 0.58 11.66 11.35
CA PRO A 127 1.61 12.26 12.18
C PRO A 127 2.97 11.73 11.74
N ALA A 128 4.00 12.61 11.77
CA ALA A 128 5.36 12.15 11.65
C ALA A 128 5.57 11.02 12.66
N ALA A 129 6.21 9.90 12.23
CA ALA A 129 6.52 8.83 13.16
C ALA A 129 7.14 9.48 14.41
N ALA A 130 6.53 9.22 15.57
CA ALA A 130 7.10 9.69 16.82
C ALA A 130 8.56 9.28 16.82
N ALA A 131 9.46 10.25 17.03
CA ALA A 131 10.86 9.94 17.13
C ALA A 131 11.01 8.75 18.07
N ALA A 132 11.56 7.65 17.57
CA ALA A 132 11.76 6.45 18.36
C ALA A 132 12.59 6.86 19.57
N HIS A 133 11.95 6.76 20.72
CA HIS A 133 12.64 7.02 21.99
C HIS A 133 13.50 5.84 22.37
#